data_db7ef1acb5f11d6d24d0cec8b537da4f
#
_entry.id   db7ef1acb5f11d6d24d0cec8b537da4f
#
_cell.length_a   1.000
_cell.length_b   1.000
_cell.length_c   1.000
_cell.angle_alpha   90.00
_cell.angle_beta   90.00
_cell.angle_gamma   90.00
#
_symmetry.space_group_name_H-M   'P 1'
#
loop_
_entity.id
_entity.type
_entity.pdbx_description
1 polymer ?
#
loop_
_entity_poly.entity_id
_entity_poly.type
_entity_poly.pdbx_seq_one_letter_code
_entity_poly.pdbx_strand_id
1 'polypeptide(L)'
;MTSRRDFLKGAVVAGVGGVAQGCCALAPKEAQEGGEAGLIPIVDTHQHMWDLDKFDLPWTKNEKPLAKNFLMSDYLEASSGLNVVKTVYMEVDITPSQQVKEAEHVIEMCRRDDNPMAGAVISGRPSSDGFRDYITAFKDTPEIKGVRRILQVEETPPGHCLGKKFVESVRLVGELGMSFDLCMRHGELSDAAKLADACPDTQLVLDHCGNAEVHSKDRSKWRSDISALAEKKNVVCKISGFIVNTKTGKWTVEDL
;
A
#
# COMPACT_ATOMS: atom_id res chain seq x y z
N MET A 1 -20.93 -14.28 19.58
CA MET A 1 -19.86 -14.85 18.69
C MET A 1 -20.37 -14.76 17.26
N THR A 2 -20.00 -13.73 16.55
CA THR A 2 -20.33 -13.53 15.12
C THR A 2 -19.52 -14.51 14.28
N SER A 3 -20.16 -15.20 13.36
CA SER A 3 -19.50 -16.22 12.53
C SER A 3 -18.58 -15.57 11.49
N ARG A 4 -17.56 -16.29 11.02
CA ARG A 4 -16.64 -15.83 9.95
C ARG A 4 -17.38 -15.40 8.67
N ARG A 5 -18.58 -15.93 8.42
CA ARG A 5 -19.45 -15.54 7.30
C ARG A 5 -20.08 -14.16 7.46
N ASP A 6 -20.32 -13.71 8.69
CA ASP A 6 -20.94 -12.40 8.95
C ASP A 6 -19.95 -11.26 8.82
N PHE A 7 -18.66 -11.50 9.10
CA PHE A 7 -17.58 -10.55 8.90
C PHE A 7 -17.39 -10.20 7.41
N LEU A 8 -17.46 -11.19 6.51
CA LEU A 8 -17.33 -10.98 5.07
C LEU A 8 -18.55 -10.31 4.42
N LYS A 9 -19.72 -10.41 5.03
CA LYS A 9 -20.95 -9.75 4.55
C LYS A 9 -21.00 -8.26 4.89
N GLY A 10 -20.33 -7.83 5.96
CA GLY A 10 -20.26 -6.43 6.38
C GLY A 10 -19.39 -5.55 5.49
N ALA A 11 -18.47 -6.14 4.74
CA ALA A 11 -17.53 -5.41 3.89
C ALA A 11 -18.08 -4.99 2.51
N VAL A 12 -19.32 -5.37 2.16
CA VAL A 12 -19.88 -5.18 0.80
C VAL A 12 -20.99 -4.10 0.74
N VAL A 13 -21.41 -3.50 1.84
CA VAL A 13 -22.59 -2.60 1.87
C VAL A 13 -22.30 -1.23 2.48
N ALA A 14 -21.23 -0.59 2.14
CA ALA A 14 -21.03 0.83 2.46
C ALA A 14 -20.43 1.58 1.26
N GLY A 15 -21.24 1.83 0.24
CA GLY A 15 -20.76 2.57 -0.93
C GLY A 15 -21.83 2.86 -1.99
N VAL A 16 -23.02 3.35 -1.60
CA VAL A 16 -23.93 4.00 -2.56
C VAL A 16 -24.55 5.21 -1.88
N GLY A 17 -24.06 6.38 -2.25
CA GLY A 17 -24.62 7.67 -1.84
C GLY A 17 -23.91 8.82 -2.53
N GLY A 18 -24.21 9.03 -3.80
CA GLY A 18 -24.29 10.25 -4.59
C GLY A 18 -23.19 11.28 -4.52
N VAL A 19 -22.42 11.45 -5.61
CA VAL A 19 -22.51 12.67 -6.45
C VAL A 19 -21.93 12.28 -7.83
N ALA A 20 -22.77 12.35 -8.85
CA ALA A 20 -22.35 12.23 -10.24
C ALA A 20 -21.75 13.57 -10.68
N GLN A 21 -20.51 13.56 -11.19
CA GLN A 21 -20.09 14.38 -12.33
C GLN A 21 -18.67 14.00 -12.79
N GLY A 22 -18.59 13.53 -14.03
CA GLY A 22 -17.39 13.68 -14.85
C GLY A 22 -16.28 12.64 -14.73
N CYS A 23 -16.57 11.35 -14.65
CA CYS A 23 -15.57 10.32 -14.98
C CYS A 23 -15.68 9.98 -16.47
N CYS A 24 -14.65 10.35 -17.25
CA CYS A 24 -14.35 9.61 -18.47
C CYS A 24 -14.12 8.17 -18.07
N ALA A 25 -15.11 7.33 -18.29
CA ALA A 25 -15.00 5.90 -18.10
C ALA A 25 -13.99 5.37 -19.15
N LEU A 26 -12.78 5.08 -18.68
CA LEU A 26 -11.95 4.10 -19.40
C LEU A 26 -12.76 2.81 -19.41
N ALA A 27 -13.02 2.29 -20.60
CA ALA A 27 -13.66 0.99 -20.75
C ALA A 27 -12.91 -0.03 -19.87
N PRO A 28 -13.60 -0.90 -19.14
CA PRO A 28 -12.93 -1.91 -18.36
C PRO A 28 -12.07 -2.75 -19.31
N LYS A 29 -10.77 -2.89 -19.02
CA LYS A 29 -9.95 -3.92 -19.67
C LYS A 29 -10.73 -5.23 -19.54
N GLU A 30 -11.10 -5.83 -20.66
CA GLU A 30 -11.74 -7.15 -20.65
C GLU A 30 -10.83 -8.07 -19.85
N ALA A 31 -11.39 -8.74 -18.85
CA ALA A 31 -10.66 -9.73 -18.10
C ALA A 31 -10.17 -10.78 -19.09
N GLN A 32 -8.87 -11.04 -19.12
CA GLN A 32 -8.34 -12.14 -19.91
C GLN A 32 -9.07 -13.40 -19.45
N GLU A 33 -9.93 -13.94 -20.32
CA GLU A 33 -10.62 -15.22 -20.14
C GLU A 33 -9.58 -16.37 -20.27
N GLY A 34 -8.75 -16.53 -19.25
CA GLY A 34 -7.71 -17.56 -19.21
C GLY A 34 -7.52 -18.19 -17.84
N GLY A 35 -8.33 -17.79 -16.84
CA GLY A 35 -8.34 -18.42 -15.53
C GLY A 35 -9.05 -19.77 -15.60
N GLU A 36 -8.48 -20.80 -14.97
CA GLU A 36 -9.15 -22.09 -14.79
C GLU A 36 -10.55 -21.88 -14.22
N ALA A 37 -11.57 -22.43 -14.88
CA ALA A 37 -12.98 -22.24 -14.51
C ALA A 37 -13.20 -22.71 -13.07
N GLY A 38 -13.47 -21.75 -12.15
CA GLY A 38 -13.77 -22.02 -10.75
C GLY A 38 -12.86 -21.32 -9.72
N LEU A 39 -11.74 -20.71 -10.11
CA LEU A 39 -10.89 -19.97 -9.18
C LEU A 39 -11.45 -18.55 -8.94
N ILE A 40 -11.44 -18.14 -7.67
CA ILE A 40 -11.82 -16.78 -7.27
C ILE A 40 -10.84 -15.79 -7.88
N PRO A 41 -11.30 -14.71 -8.57
CA PRO A 41 -10.40 -13.68 -9.10
C PRO A 41 -9.72 -12.92 -7.96
N ILE A 42 -8.41 -12.77 -8.07
CA ILE A 42 -7.55 -12.09 -7.07
C ILE A 42 -7.11 -10.74 -7.62
N VAL A 43 -7.28 -9.69 -6.82
CA VAL A 43 -6.63 -8.40 -7.03
C VAL A 43 -5.53 -8.27 -5.98
N ASP A 44 -4.27 -8.39 -6.40
CA ASP A 44 -3.12 -8.19 -5.51
C ASP A 44 -2.85 -6.69 -5.36
N THR A 45 -3.11 -6.16 -4.18
CA THR A 45 -2.99 -4.72 -3.90
C THR A 45 -1.65 -4.33 -3.27
N HIS A 46 -0.65 -5.24 -3.26
CA HIS A 46 0.65 -4.94 -2.65
C HIS A 46 1.80 -5.66 -3.36
N GLN A 47 1.95 -5.41 -4.67
CA GLN A 47 2.99 -6.00 -5.50
C GLN A 47 4.26 -5.15 -5.47
N HIS A 48 5.38 -5.71 -5.05
CA HIS A 48 6.71 -5.10 -5.20
C HIS A 48 7.44 -5.69 -6.40
N MET A 49 8.09 -4.81 -7.15
CA MET A 49 9.02 -5.18 -8.22
C MET A 49 10.16 -4.15 -8.27
N TRP A 50 11.34 -4.56 -8.66
CA TRP A 50 12.46 -3.64 -8.91
C TRP A 50 13.47 -4.21 -9.90
N ASP A 51 14.12 -3.30 -10.59
CA ASP A 51 15.16 -3.57 -11.58
C ASP A 51 16.40 -2.78 -11.15
N LEU A 52 17.39 -3.46 -10.57
CA LEU A 52 18.62 -2.84 -10.05
C LEU A 52 19.53 -2.31 -11.16
N ASP A 53 19.30 -2.69 -12.43
CA ASP A 53 19.99 -2.11 -13.58
C ASP A 53 19.47 -0.72 -13.94
N LYS A 54 18.24 -0.39 -13.50
CA LYS A 54 17.58 0.90 -13.74
C LYS A 54 17.52 1.80 -12.51
N PHE A 55 17.41 1.21 -11.33
CA PHE A 55 17.11 1.91 -10.08
C PHE A 55 18.11 1.58 -8.97
N ASP A 56 18.45 2.57 -8.16
CA ASP A 56 19.25 2.38 -6.95
C ASP A 56 18.34 2.22 -5.73
N LEU A 57 18.40 1.03 -5.14
CA LEU A 57 17.72 0.65 -3.91
C LEU A 57 18.77 0.36 -2.82
N PRO A 58 19.22 1.39 -2.07
CA PRO A 58 20.32 1.25 -1.12
C PRO A 58 20.11 0.16 -0.06
N TRP A 59 18.86 -0.05 0.37
CA TRP A 59 18.49 -1.03 1.39
C TRP A 59 18.75 -2.48 0.94
N THR A 60 18.69 -2.77 -0.36
CA THR A 60 18.92 -4.15 -0.86
C THR A 60 20.37 -4.60 -0.69
N LYS A 61 21.32 -3.69 -0.58
CA LYS A 61 22.77 -4.01 -0.51
C LYS A 61 23.13 -4.91 0.67
N ASN A 62 22.39 -4.79 1.77
CA ASN A 62 22.56 -5.59 2.98
C ASN A 62 21.64 -6.80 3.05
N GLU A 63 20.70 -6.93 2.12
CA GLU A 63 19.68 -7.99 2.09
C GLU A 63 19.97 -8.96 0.93
N LYS A 64 20.98 -9.80 1.08
CA LYS A 64 21.49 -10.70 0.00
C LYS A 64 20.40 -11.42 -0.81
N PRO A 65 19.32 -11.96 -0.22
CA PRO A 65 18.26 -12.62 -0.99
C PRO A 65 17.49 -11.64 -1.91
N LEU A 66 17.50 -10.34 -1.57
CA LEU A 66 16.78 -9.28 -2.28
C LEU A 66 17.68 -8.43 -3.19
N ALA A 67 19.00 -8.62 -3.13
CA ALA A 67 19.99 -7.91 -3.95
C ALA A 67 20.07 -8.48 -5.39
N LYS A 68 18.93 -8.62 -6.04
CA LYS A 68 18.77 -9.06 -7.45
C LYS A 68 17.53 -8.39 -8.04
N ASN A 69 17.36 -8.51 -9.34
CA ASN A 69 16.14 -8.04 -10.01
C ASN A 69 14.94 -8.91 -9.63
N PHE A 70 13.78 -8.27 -9.45
CA PHE A 70 12.48 -8.89 -9.33
C PHE A 70 11.55 -8.20 -10.33
N LEU A 71 11.35 -8.82 -11.47
CA LEU A 71 10.65 -8.26 -12.61
C LEU A 71 9.22 -8.81 -12.71
N MET A 72 8.43 -8.28 -13.65
CA MET A 72 7.09 -8.80 -13.90
C MET A 72 7.08 -10.28 -14.27
N SER A 73 8.11 -10.76 -14.99
CA SER A 73 8.26 -12.17 -15.31
C SER A 73 8.37 -13.06 -14.07
N ASP A 74 9.14 -12.60 -13.06
CA ASP A 74 9.28 -13.35 -11.80
C ASP A 74 7.96 -13.38 -11.03
N TYR A 75 7.21 -12.25 -11.05
CA TYR A 75 5.89 -12.19 -10.44
C TYR A 75 4.89 -13.15 -11.11
N LEU A 76 4.85 -13.16 -12.43
CA LEU A 76 3.95 -14.04 -13.21
C LEU A 76 4.29 -15.52 -12.99
N GLU A 77 5.57 -15.85 -12.90
CA GLU A 77 6.01 -17.20 -12.53
C GLU A 77 5.58 -17.56 -11.12
N ALA A 78 5.83 -16.69 -10.13
CA ALA A 78 5.49 -16.93 -8.72
C ALA A 78 3.97 -17.02 -8.47
N SER A 79 3.16 -16.31 -9.25
CA SER A 79 1.69 -16.32 -9.16
C SER A 79 1.03 -17.34 -10.10
N SER A 80 1.81 -18.16 -10.79
CA SER A 80 1.30 -19.19 -11.71
C SER A 80 0.35 -20.14 -10.98
N GLY A 81 -0.79 -20.44 -11.59
CA GLY A 81 -1.85 -21.26 -10.99
C GLY A 81 -2.78 -20.49 -10.03
N LEU A 82 -2.51 -19.21 -9.78
CA LEU A 82 -3.43 -18.31 -9.07
C LEU A 82 -4.21 -17.46 -10.08
N ASN A 83 -5.48 -17.20 -9.82
CA ASN A 83 -6.30 -16.35 -10.68
C ASN A 83 -6.09 -14.86 -10.35
N VAL A 84 -4.85 -14.36 -10.49
CA VAL A 84 -4.52 -12.94 -10.29
C VAL A 84 -4.94 -12.19 -11.56
N VAL A 85 -6.01 -11.41 -11.45
CA VAL A 85 -6.58 -10.65 -12.56
C VAL A 85 -6.10 -9.20 -12.63
N LYS A 86 -5.68 -8.62 -11.50
CA LYS A 86 -5.10 -7.27 -11.41
C LYS A 86 -4.08 -7.19 -10.30
N THR A 87 -3.11 -6.27 -10.47
CA THR A 87 -2.17 -5.91 -9.39
C THR A 87 -2.10 -4.40 -9.22
N VAL A 88 -1.72 -3.99 -8.01
CA VAL A 88 -1.35 -2.60 -7.69
C VAL A 88 0.10 -2.61 -7.25
N TYR A 89 0.93 -1.91 -8.01
CA TYR A 89 2.33 -1.71 -7.63
C TYR A 89 2.44 -0.94 -6.31
N MET A 90 3.35 -1.35 -5.47
CA MET A 90 3.72 -0.66 -4.25
C MET A 90 5.19 -0.24 -4.33
N GLU A 91 5.47 1.04 -4.08
CA GLU A 91 6.80 1.63 -4.09
C GLU A 91 7.83 0.80 -3.29
N VAL A 92 9.10 0.93 -3.62
CA VAL A 92 10.18 0.09 -3.09
C VAL A 92 11.28 0.86 -2.34
N ASP A 93 10.94 2.02 -1.77
CA ASP A 93 11.86 2.93 -1.06
C ASP A 93 13.13 3.24 -1.87
N ILE A 94 12.90 3.63 -3.10
CA ILE A 94 13.96 4.01 -4.05
C ILE A 94 14.71 5.25 -3.58
N THR A 95 15.96 5.40 -4.04
CA THR A 95 16.74 6.63 -3.84
C THR A 95 15.90 7.86 -4.22
N PRO A 96 15.78 8.88 -3.34
CA PRO A 96 14.87 10.01 -3.53
C PRO A 96 14.96 10.74 -4.86
N SER A 97 16.17 10.85 -5.43
CA SER A 97 16.39 11.48 -6.73
C SER A 97 15.81 10.72 -7.92
N GLN A 98 15.37 9.48 -7.72
CA GLN A 98 14.80 8.62 -8.76
C GLN A 98 13.26 8.42 -8.60
N GLN A 99 12.61 9.07 -7.65
CA GLN A 99 11.16 8.90 -7.38
C GLN A 99 10.29 9.19 -8.61
N VAL A 100 10.59 10.25 -9.35
CA VAL A 100 9.86 10.59 -10.60
C VAL A 100 10.04 9.47 -11.62
N LYS A 101 11.28 9.00 -11.81
CA LYS A 101 11.60 7.93 -12.76
C LYS A 101 10.91 6.61 -12.41
N GLU A 102 10.80 6.28 -11.10
CA GLU A 102 10.03 5.13 -10.63
C GLU A 102 8.55 5.27 -11.00
N ALA A 103 7.95 6.43 -10.67
CA ALA A 103 6.55 6.70 -10.97
C ALA A 103 6.25 6.61 -12.47
N GLU A 104 7.07 7.20 -13.31
CA GLU A 104 6.95 7.13 -14.78
C GLU A 104 7.05 5.68 -15.27
N HIS A 105 8.01 4.91 -14.76
CA HIS A 105 8.17 3.50 -15.13
C HIS A 105 6.95 2.66 -14.79
N VAL A 106 6.37 2.81 -13.60
CA VAL A 106 5.19 2.02 -13.22
C VAL A 106 3.92 2.48 -13.93
N ILE A 107 3.81 3.78 -14.30
CA ILE A 107 2.74 4.27 -15.17
C ILE A 107 2.79 3.59 -16.54
N GLU A 108 3.99 3.50 -17.14
CA GLU A 108 4.18 2.77 -18.42
C GLU A 108 3.79 1.30 -18.28
N MET A 109 4.16 0.65 -17.18
CA MET A 109 3.76 -0.75 -16.91
C MET A 109 2.25 -0.90 -16.78
N CYS A 110 1.55 0.02 -16.11
CA CYS A 110 0.09 0.00 -15.99
C CYS A 110 -0.63 0.14 -17.36
N ARG A 111 -0.01 0.80 -18.31
CA ARG A 111 -0.58 1.03 -19.67
C ARG A 111 -0.39 -0.12 -20.63
N ARG A 112 0.44 -1.08 -20.27
CA ARG A 112 0.70 -2.26 -21.10
C ARG A 112 -0.40 -3.30 -20.92
N ASP A 113 -0.67 -4.05 -21.98
CA ASP A 113 -1.68 -5.12 -21.98
C ASP A 113 -1.11 -6.51 -21.71
N ASP A 114 0.23 -6.62 -21.57
CA ASP A 114 0.95 -7.89 -21.37
C ASP A 114 1.16 -8.26 -19.90
N ASN A 115 0.53 -7.53 -18.96
CA ASN A 115 0.67 -7.76 -17.54
C ASN A 115 -0.58 -7.29 -16.76
N PRO A 116 -0.81 -7.79 -15.52
CA PRO A 116 -2.01 -7.47 -14.74
C PRO A 116 -1.96 -6.14 -13.99
N MET A 117 -0.88 -5.34 -14.07
CA MET A 117 -0.73 -4.10 -13.31
C MET A 117 -1.77 -3.07 -13.74
N ALA A 118 -2.62 -2.64 -12.82
CA ALA A 118 -3.74 -1.73 -13.07
C ALA A 118 -3.66 -0.42 -12.30
N GLY A 119 -2.66 -0.25 -11.47
CA GLY A 119 -2.42 0.95 -10.70
C GLY A 119 -1.16 0.88 -9.87
N ALA A 120 -0.77 2.02 -9.29
CA ALA A 120 0.43 2.13 -8.47
C ALA A 120 0.22 3.06 -7.28
N VAL A 121 0.84 2.68 -6.15
CA VAL A 121 1.11 3.54 -5.01
C VAL A 121 2.58 3.90 -5.07
N ILE A 122 2.87 5.17 -5.32
CA ILE A 122 4.23 5.65 -5.58
C ILE A 122 4.92 6.15 -4.31
N SER A 123 6.23 6.18 -4.33
CA SER A 123 7.05 6.70 -3.25
C SER A 123 6.82 8.19 -3.03
N GLY A 124 6.76 8.65 -1.78
CA GLY A 124 6.62 10.07 -1.46
C GLY A 124 7.36 10.48 -0.20
N ARG A 125 7.74 11.76 -0.16
CA ARG A 125 8.43 12.37 0.99
C ARG A 125 7.64 13.59 1.47
N PRO A 126 6.53 13.40 2.23
CA PRO A 126 5.60 14.47 2.61
C PRO A 126 6.26 15.67 3.31
N SER A 127 7.35 15.44 4.03
CA SER A 127 8.08 16.52 4.73
C SER A 127 9.08 17.28 3.83
N SER A 128 9.29 16.88 2.57
CA SER A 128 10.22 17.58 1.66
C SER A 128 9.59 18.85 1.07
N ASP A 129 10.44 19.85 0.72
CA ASP A 129 9.99 21.10 0.13
C ASP A 129 9.35 20.92 -1.25
N GLY A 130 9.84 19.98 -2.04
CA GLY A 130 9.33 19.68 -3.37
C GLY A 130 8.14 18.73 -3.42
N PHE A 131 7.59 18.27 -2.28
CA PHE A 131 6.53 17.23 -2.31
C PHE A 131 5.26 17.70 -3.02
N ARG A 132 4.85 18.97 -2.80
CA ARG A 132 3.66 19.54 -3.45
C ARG A 132 3.78 19.47 -4.98
N ASP A 133 4.87 19.97 -5.52
CA ASP A 133 5.10 19.98 -6.97
C ASP A 133 5.19 18.57 -7.53
N TYR A 134 5.88 17.67 -6.83
CA TYR A 134 6.00 16.27 -7.17
C TYR A 134 4.64 15.60 -7.30
N ILE A 135 3.80 15.66 -6.26
CA ILE A 135 2.54 14.90 -6.26
C ILE A 135 1.49 15.53 -7.19
N THR A 136 1.49 16.87 -7.32
CA THR A 136 0.56 17.58 -8.20
C THR A 136 0.84 17.26 -9.67
N ALA A 137 2.07 16.91 -10.05
CA ALA A 137 2.39 16.47 -11.40
C ALA A 137 1.62 15.21 -11.83
N PHE A 138 1.16 14.39 -10.89
CA PHE A 138 0.41 13.16 -11.16
C PHE A 138 -1.11 13.29 -10.98
N LYS A 139 -1.65 14.50 -10.73
CA LYS A 139 -3.08 14.73 -10.43
C LYS A 139 -4.05 14.18 -11.49
N ASP A 140 -3.66 14.18 -12.76
CA ASP A 140 -4.47 13.74 -13.88
C ASP A 140 -4.01 12.36 -14.42
N THR A 141 -3.27 11.60 -13.60
CA THR A 141 -2.70 10.30 -13.96
C THR A 141 -3.49 9.18 -13.27
N PRO A 142 -4.47 8.57 -13.95
CA PRO A 142 -5.39 7.63 -13.33
C PRO A 142 -4.73 6.33 -12.85
N GLU A 143 -3.53 6.03 -13.34
CA GLU A 143 -2.73 4.88 -12.89
C GLU A 143 -2.23 5.06 -11.46
N ILE A 144 -1.98 6.30 -11.02
CA ILE A 144 -1.53 6.58 -9.65
C ILE A 144 -2.73 6.57 -8.70
N LYS A 145 -2.73 5.65 -7.75
CA LYS A 145 -3.80 5.45 -6.78
C LYS A 145 -3.50 6.08 -5.43
N GLY A 146 -2.23 6.21 -5.11
CA GLY A 146 -1.82 6.71 -3.81
C GLY A 146 -0.32 6.95 -3.70
N VAL A 147 0.07 7.36 -2.50
CA VAL A 147 1.46 7.61 -2.11
C VAL A 147 1.75 6.82 -0.85
N ARG A 148 2.93 6.22 -0.75
CA ARG A 148 3.43 5.62 0.48
C ARG A 148 4.68 6.33 1.00
N ARG A 149 4.79 6.41 2.32
CA ARG A 149 6.04 6.71 3.01
C ARG A 149 6.32 5.61 4.03
N ILE A 150 7.49 5.00 3.91
CA ILE A 150 7.99 4.07 4.92
C ILE A 150 8.45 4.89 6.12
N LEU A 151 7.77 4.72 7.25
CA LEU A 151 8.03 5.44 8.52
C LEU A 151 8.74 4.55 9.54
N GLN A 152 8.85 3.24 9.27
CA GLN A 152 9.47 2.28 10.20
C GLN A 152 10.99 2.23 10.12
N VAL A 153 11.62 2.98 9.22
CA VAL A 153 13.08 3.03 9.11
C VAL A 153 13.70 3.80 10.27
N GLU A 154 14.92 3.42 10.65
CA GLU A 154 15.60 3.94 11.85
C GLU A 154 15.77 5.46 11.82
N GLU A 155 16.01 6.02 10.62
CA GLU A 155 16.21 7.45 10.39
C GLU A 155 14.94 8.29 10.58
N THR A 156 13.77 7.67 10.63
CA THR A 156 12.51 8.39 10.84
C THR A 156 12.23 8.51 12.35
N PRO A 157 12.23 9.72 12.91
CA PRO A 157 11.96 9.90 14.34
C PRO A 157 10.50 9.60 14.68
N PRO A 158 10.20 9.13 15.90
CA PRO A 158 8.83 8.98 16.39
C PRO A 158 8.03 10.29 16.23
N GLY A 159 6.75 10.15 15.88
CA GLY A 159 5.87 11.31 15.67
C GLY A 159 6.11 12.07 14.36
N HIS A 160 6.99 11.62 13.50
CA HIS A 160 7.33 12.29 12.23
C HIS A 160 6.09 12.61 11.38
N CYS A 161 5.13 11.69 11.33
CA CYS A 161 3.89 11.84 10.54
C CYS A 161 2.95 12.93 11.07
N LEU A 162 3.17 13.43 12.29
CA LEU A 162 2.38 14.51 12.90
C LEU A 162 2.99 15.89 12.69
N GLY A 163 4.16 15.98 12.06
CA GLY A 163 4.77 17.25 11.71
C GLY A 163 3.86 18.07 10.79
N LYS A 164 3.76 19.38 11.02
CA LYS A 164 2.87 20.28 10.28
C LYS A 164 2.92 20.06 8.77
N LYS A 165 4.12 20.05 8.20
CA LYS A 165 4.33 19.87 6.76
C LYS A 165 3.88 18.50 6.25
N PHE A 166 4.12 17.45 7.05
CA PHE A 166 3.65 16.10 6.72
C PHE A 166 2.13 16.04 6.64
N VAL A 167 1.44 16.58 7.67
CA VAL A 167 -0.04 16.64 7.73
C VAL A 167 -0.61 17.44 6.54
N GLU A 168 -0.05 18.62 6.25
CA GLU A 168 -0.46 19.43 5.10
C GLU A 168 -0.29 18.67 3.78
N SER A 169 0.79 17.92 3.64
CA SER A 169 1.05 17.10 2.45
C SER A 169 0.11 15.91 2.32
N VAL A 170 -0.23 15.25 3.42
CA VAL A 170 -1.21 14.15 3.41
C VAL A 170 -2.62 14.65 3.06
N ARG A 171 -3.01 15.85 3.54
CA ARG A 171 -4.26 16.50 3.12
C ARG A 171 -4.28 16.75 1.61
N LEU A 172 -3.18 17.29 1.07
CA LEU A 172 -3.06 17.49 -0.37
C LEU A 172 -3.24 16.20 -1.17
N VAL A 173 -2.70 15.07 -0.69
CA VAL A 173 -2.89 13.75 -1.33
C VAL A 173 -4.39 13.43 -1.41
N GLY A 174 -5.16 13.66 -0.33
CA GLY A 174 -6.60 13.48 -0.32
C GLY A 174 -7.34 14.45 -1.27
N GLU A 175 -6.96 15.74 -1.30
CA GLU A 175 -7.50 16.74 -2.24
C GLU A 175 -7.31 16.32 -3.71
N LEU A 176 -6.24 15.59 -4.00
CA LEU A 176 -5.96 15.04 -5.33
C LEU A 176 -6.70 13.72 -5.61
N GLY A 177 -7.52 13.24 -4.69
CA GLY A 177 -8.26 11.97 -4.83
C GLY A 177 -7.40 10.71 -4.69
N MET A 178 -6.23 10.81 -4.07
CA MET A 178 -5.29 9.72 -3.85
C MET A 178 -5.34 9.21 -2.40
N SER A 179 -4.97 7.94 -2.18
CA SER A 179 -4.76 7.38 -0.84
C SER A 179 -3.35 7.68 -0.30
N PHE A 180 -3.20 7.59 1.01
CA PHE A 180 -1.89 7.63 1.64
C PHE A 180 -1.64 6.35 2.46
N ASP A 181 -0.63 5.57 2.07
CA ASP A 181 -0.29 4.31 2.72
C ASP A 181 0.71 4.54 3.86
N LEU A 182 0.37 4.00 5.04
CA LEU A 182 1.12 4.11 6.29
C LEU A 182 1.87 2.82 6.58
N CYS A 183 3.18 2.81 6.31
CA CYS A 183 4.07 1.73 6.70
C CYS A 183 4.85 2.17 7.96
N MET A 184 4.34 1.83 9.16
CA MET A 184 4.85 2.35 10.43
C MET A 184 5.19 1.26 11.43
N ARG A 185 5.96 1.64 12.46
CA ARG A 185 6.27 0.76 13.60
C ARG A 185 5.00 0.48 14.41
N HIS A 186 4.85 -0.76 14.87
CA HIS A 186 3.70 -1.17 15.69
C HIS A 186 3.52 -0.33 16.97
N GLY A 187 4.59 0.24 17.53
CA GLY A 187 4.55 1.10 18.71
C GLY A 187 4.01 2.52 18.46
N GLU A 188 3.85 2.93 17.20
CA GLU A 188 3.49 4.30 16.79
C GLU A 188 2.07 4.41 16.20
N LEU A 189 1.24 3.37 16.29
CA LEU A 189 -0.09 3.36 15.67
C LEU A 189 -1.05 4.40 16.26
N SER A 190 -0.83 4.83 17.51
CA SER A 190 -1.56 5.98 18.09
C SER A 190 -1.32 7.28 17.31
N ASP A 191 -0.17 7.44 16.66
CA ASP A 191 0.11 8.60 15.82
C ASP A 191 -0.61 8.51 14.46
N ALA A 192 -0.79 7.29 13.93
CA ALA A 192 -1.65 7.07 12.76
C ALA A 192 -3.10 7.50 13.04
N ALA A 193 -3.64 7.21 14.24
CA ALA A 193 -4.98 7.64 14.63
C ALA A 193 -5.10 9.17 14.70
N LYS A 194 -4.09 9.86 15.24
CA LYS A 194 -4.03 11.33 15.27
C LYS A 194 -3.90 11.92 13.86
N LEU A 195 -3.12 11.28 12.98
CA LEU A 195 -3.00 11.70 11.59
C LEU A 195 -4.34 11.53 10.86
N ALA A 196 -5.07 10.44 11.11
CA ALA A 196 -6.40 10.22 10.55
C ALA A 196 -7.38 11.33 10.96
N ASP A 197 -7.37 11.75 12.21
CA ASP A 197 -8.17 12.88 12.70
C ASP A 197 -7.75 14.21 12.07
N ALA A 198 -6.45 14.38 11.84
CA ALA A 198 -5.91 15.58 11.22
C ALA A 198 -6.19 15.66 9.69
N CYS A 199 -6.43 14.53 9.05
CA CYS A 199 -6.64 14.42 7.59
C CYS A 199 -7.94 13.67 7.26
N PRO A 200 -9.12 14.19 7.68
CA PRO A 200 -10.39 13.43 7.63
C PRO A 200 -10.84 13.11 6.19
N ASP A 201 -10.41 13.91 5.22
CA ASP A 201 -10.80 13.77 3.81
C ASP A 201 -9.78 12.94 3.00
N THR A 202 -8.71 12.45 3.64
CA THR A 202 -7.72 11.59 2.99
C THR A 202 -7.95 10.13 3.39
N GLN A 203 -8.10 9.25 2.39
CA GLN A 203 -8.11 7.81 2.64
C GLN A 203 -6.72 7.36 3.09
N LEU A 204 -6.60 6.89 4.31
CA LEU A 204 -5.39 6.28 4.84
C LEU A 204 -5.45 4.75 4.73
N VAL A 205 -4.36 4.14 4.34
CA VAL A 205 -4.22 2.69 4.24
C VAL A 205 -3.12 2.23 5.20
N LEU A 206 -3.48 1.52 6.26
CA LEU A 206 -2.49 0.95 7.17
C LEU A 206 -1.92 -0.33 6.59
N ASP A 207 -0.63 -0.33 6.27
CA ASP A 207 0.06 -1.51 5.78
C ASP A 207 0.25 -2.56 6.88
N HIS A 208 0.09 -3.84 6.53
CA HIS A 208 0.53 -5.00 7.31
C HIS A 208 0.03 -5.04 8.76
N CYS A 209 -1.24 -4.65 8.98
CA CYS A 209 -1.81 -4.51 10.33
C CYS A 209 -0.93 -3.70 11.29
N GLY A 210 -0.21 -2.68 10.75
CA GLY A 210 0.70 -1.86 11.52
C GLY A 210 1.92 -2.61 12.02
N ASN A 211 2.43 -3.58 11.24
CA ASN A 211 3.63 -4.36 11.56
C ASN A 211 3.59 -5.03 12.94
N ALA A 212 2.49 -5.72 13.22
CA ALA A 212 2.27 -6.42 14.49
C ALA A 212 3.44 -7.35 14.85
N GLU A 213 3.92 -7.30 16.09
CA GLU A 213 4.85 -8.28 16.64
C GLU A 213 4.10 -9.56 17.03
N VAL A 214 3.93 -10.47 16.09
CA VAL A 214 3.12 -11.69 16.28
C VAL A 214 3.63 -12.60 17.41
N HIS A 215 4.93 -12.55 17.72
CA HIS A 215 5.54 -13.32 18.80
C HIS A 215 5.57 -12.60 20.16
N SER A 216 5.14 -11.34 20.23
CA SER A 216 5.08 -10.63 21.50
C SER A 216 4.05 -11.29 22.42
N LYS A 217 4.45 -11.56 23.66
CA LYS A 217 3.54 -12.09 24.69
C LYS A 217 2.49 -11.03 25.09
N ASP A 218 2.85 -9.76 25.05
CA ASP A 218 1.95 -8.65 25.31
C ASP A 218 1.71 -7.86 24.03
N ARG A 219 0.51 -8.02 23.48
CA ARG A 219 -0.01 -7.30 22.32
C ARG A 219 -1.11 -6.30 22.70
N SER A 220 -1.24 -5.97 24.01
CA SER A 220 -2.34 -5.13 24.49
C SER A 220 -2.32 -3.73 23.87
N LYS A 221 -1.14 -3.10 23.80
CA LYS A 221 -0.98 -1.78 23.17
C LYS A 221 -1.34 -1.83 21.69
N TRP A 222 -0.80 -2.77 20.94
CA TRP A 222 -1.11 -2.93 19.51
C TRP A 222 -2.62 -3.14 19.28
N ARG A 223 -3.26 -3.99 20.09
CA ARG A 223 -4.72 -4.23 20.01
C ARG A 223 -5.52 -2.96 20.30
N SER A 224 -5.14 -2.22 21.32
CA SER A 224 -5.77 -0.94 21.67
C SER A 224 -5.65 0.06 20.52
N ASP A 225 -4.46 0.21 19.95
CA ASP A 225 -4.19 1.17 18.89
C ASP A 225 -4.92 0.79 17.57
N ILE A 226 -4.93 -0.50 17.21
CA ILE A 226 -5.70 -1.00 16.05
C ILE A 226 -7.21 -0.77 16.25
N SER A 227 -7.72 -0.99 17.47
CA SER A 227 -9.13 -0.71 17.77
C SER A 227 -9.45 0.78 17.60
N ALA A 228 -8.57 1.67 18.08
CA ALA A 228 -8.73 3.11 17.89
C ALA A 228 -8.67 3.54 16.41
N LEU A 229 -7.83 2.89 15.62
CA LEU A 229 -7.77 3.11 14.17
C LEU A 229 -9.02 2.59 13.45
N ALA A 230 -9.58 1.47 13.88
CA ALA A 230 -10.80 0.89 13.31
C ALA A 230 -12.03 1.79 13.46
N GLU A 231 -12.04 2.71 14.44
CA GLU A 231 -13.10 3.72 14.61
C GLU A 231 -12.98 4.89 13.59
N LYS A 232 -11.86 5.01 12.88
CA LYS A 232 -11.64 6.09 11.91
C LYS A 232 -12.27 5.74 10.57
N LYS A 233 -13.18 6.60 10.08
CA LYS A 233 -13.93 6.36 8.83
C LYS A 233 -13.06 6.41 7.57
N ASN A 234 -11.92 7.09 7.66
CA ASN A 234 -10.97 7.29 6.57
C ASN A 234 -9.76 6.36 6.66
N VAL A 235 -9.83 5.29 7.45
CA VAL A 235 -8.74 4.29 7.57
C VAL A 235 -9.23 2.93 7.10
N VAL A 236 -8.43 2.28 6.29
CA VAL A 236 -8.51 0.84 5.98
C VAL A 236 -7.20 0.17 6.33
N CYS A 237 -7.24 -1.14 6.58
CA CYS A 237 -6.06 -1.90 6.99
C CYS A 237 -5.83 -3.09 6.07
N LYS A 238 -4.61 -3.24 5.57
CA LYS A 238 -4.17 -4.45 4.84
C LYS A 238 -3.87 -5.56 5.83
N ILE A 239 -4.61 -6.66 5.74
CA ILE A 239 -4.35 -7.88 6.52
C ILE A 239 -3.28 -8.69 5.78
N SER A 240 -2.02 -8.37 6.04
CA SER A 240 -0.86 -8.94 5.35
C SER A 240 0.41 -8.78 6.18
N GLY A 241 1.54 -9.30 5.70
CA GLY A 241 2.86 -9.03 6.27
C GLY A 241 3.22 -9.74 7.59
N PHE A 242 2.32 -10.53 8.17
CA PHE A 242 2.57 -11.19 9.47
C PHE A 242 3.77 -12.12 9.46
N ILE A 243 3.95 -12.87 8.38
CA ILE A 243 5.00 -13.89 8.25
C ILE A 243 6.39 -13.25 8.33
N VAL A 244 6.56 -12.01 7.83
CA VAL A 244 7.85 -11.30 7.87
C VAL A 244 8.33 -11.10 9.31
N ASN A 245 7.40 -10.86 10.23
CA ASN A 245 7.70 -10.63 11.65
C ASN A 245 7.78 -11.93 12.45
N THR A 246 7.75 -13.09 11.79
CA THR A 246 7.90 -14.39 12.44
C THR A 246 9.35 -14.90 12.36
N LYS A 247 9.71 -15.88 13.22
CA LYS A 247 11.00 -16.56 13.09
C LYS A 247 10.97 -17.44 11.85
N THR A 248 11.89 -17.20 10.93
CA THR A 248 12.02 -17.95 9.68
C THR A 248 11.88 -19.45 9.89
N GLY A 249 10.91 -20.08 9.19
CA GLY A 249 10.65 -21.51 9.23
C GLY A 249 10.09 -22.06 10.54
N LYS A 250 9.59 -21.19 11.45
CA LYS A 250 9.10 -21.60 12.78
C LYS A 250 7.75 -20.98 13.14
N TRP A 251 6.94 -20.61 12.16
CA TRP A 251 5.59 -20.10 12.39
C TRP A 251 4.55 -21.20 12.15
N THR A 252 3.43 -21.11 12.85
CA THR A 252 2.24 -21.92 12.65
C THR A 252 1.03 -21.02 12.31
N VAL A 253 -0.07 -21.60 11.88
CA VAL A 253 -1.31 -20.85 11.62
C VAL A 253 -1.82 -20.16 12.89
N GLU A 254 -1.55 -20.74 14.06
CA GLU A 254 -1.95 -20.22 15.36
C GLU A 254 -1.13 -18.99 15.77
N ASP A 255 0.05 -18.79 15.19
CA ASP A 255 0.90 -17.61 15.43
C ASP A 255 0.38 -16.38 14.67
N LEU A 256 -0.46 -16.58 13.66
CA LEU A 256 -0.98 -15.55 12.75
C LEU A 256 -2.43 -15.21 13.05
#